data_9cb3e0d26693aef44db20f1d6a71964f
#
_entry.id   9cb3e0d26693aef44db20f1d6a71964f
#
_cell.length_a   1.000
_cell.length_b   1.000
_cell.length_c   1.000
_cell.angle_alpha   90.00
_cell.angle_beta   90.00
_cell.angle_gamma   90.00
#
_symmetry.space_group_name_H-M   'P 1'
#
loop_
_entity.id
_entity.type
_entity.pdbx_description
1 polymer ?
#
loop_
_entity_poly.entity_id
_entity_poly.type
_entity_poly.pdbx_seq_one_letter_code
_entity_poly.pdbx_strand_id
1 'polypeptide(L)'
;MTSEDRAWAAGFFDGEGCFSLATRGNRAVATISQNDREVLDRFQAIVGCGAVYGPQRGNPLTHQHPFFVWRVGARADFDRVVEVLSPWLGTVKRRAALRVGAMASPGGNAQSRKTQCPQGHPYNETNTRWVAKSRRGPRTSRQCRTCHRARQQQHGRTA
;
A
#
# COMPACT_ATOMS: atom_id res chain seq x y z
N MET A 1 0.66 25.23 -5.52
CA MET A 1 -0.54 24.54 -5.00
C MET A 1 -1.27 25.49 -4.09
N THR A 2 -2.45 25.93 -4.48
CA THR A 2 -3.25 26.94 -3.78
C THR A 2 -4.19 26.31 -2.76
N SER A 3 -4.88 27.13 -1.98
CA SER A 3 -5.94 26.71 -1.04
C SER A 3 -7.16 26.17 -1.81
N GLU A 4 -7.47 26.79 -2.95
CA GLU A 4 -8.55 26.34 -3.85
C GLU A 4 -8.29 24.96 -4.44
N ASP A 5 -7.03 24.66 -4.83
CA ASP A 5 -6.66 23.33 -5.32
C ASP A 5 -6.94 22.25 -4.26
N ARG A 6 -6.56 22.52 -3.00
CA ARG A 6 -6.79 21.58 -1.89
C ARG A 6 -8.26 21.42 -1.57
N ALA A 7 -9.03 22.51 -1.58
CA ALA A 7 -10.46 22.48 -1.36
C ALA A 7 -11.17 21.67 -2.46
N TRP A 8 -10.77 21.90 -3.74
CA TRP A 8 -11.28 21.12 -4.85
C TRP A 8 -10.95 19.62 -4.69
N ALA A 9 -9.70 19.28 -4.36
CA ALA A 9 -9.28 17.89 -4.18
C ALA A 9 -10.02 17.21 -3.03
N ALA A 10 -10.26 17.92 -1.93
CA ALA A 10 -11.02 17.39 -0.80
C ALA A 10 -12.50 17.16 -1.16
N GLY A 11 -13.16 18.10 -1.84
CA GLY A 11 -14.53 17.95 -2.31
C GLY A 11 -14.67 16.78 -3.31
N PHE A 12 -13.70 16.63 -4.24
CA PHE A 12 -13.64 15.50 -5.15
C PHE A 12 -13.47 14.17 -4.39
N PHE A 13 -12.59 14.15 -3.39
CA PHE A 13 -12.39 12.97 -2.56
C PHE A 13 -13.61 12.66 -1.65
N ASP A 14 -14.34 13.67 -1.18
CA ASP A 14 -15.57 13.48 -0.42
C ASP A 14 -16.63 12.73 -1.25
N GLY A 15 -16.76 13.04 -2.54
CA GLY A 15 -17.69 12.39 -3.44
C GLY A 15 -17.24 10.99 -3.87
N GLU A 16 -16.02 10.90 -4.40
CA GLU A 16 -15.53 9.73 -5.14
C GLU A 16 -14.49 8.89 -4.41
N GLY A 17 -13.86 9.45 -3.38
CA GLY A 17 -12.76 8.82 -2.67
C GLY A 17 -13.20 7.82 -1.60
N CYS A 18 -12.32 6.87 -1.30
CA CYS A 18 -12.52 5.91 -0.23
C CYS A 18 -11.25 5.71 0.60
N PHE A 19 -11.38 5.75 1.92
CA PHE A 19 -10.38 5.27 2.86
C PHE A 19 -10.74 3.85 3.32
N SER A 20 -9.84 2.89 3.17
CA SER A 20 -10.08 1.49 3.50
C SER A 20 -8.84 0.79 4.02
N LEU A 21 -9.02 -0.39 4.60
CA LEU A 21 -7.93 -1.31 4.92
C LEU A 21 -7.76 -2.32 3.79
N ALA A 22 -6.53 -2.47 3.31
CA ALA A 22 -6.24 -3.53 2.35
C ALA A 22 -6.43 -4.91 3.00
N THR A 23 -7.10 -5.82 2.30
CA THR A 23 -7.39 -7.18 2.75
C THR A 23 -6.13 -7.96 3.13
N ARG A 24 -5.00 -7.70 2.44
CA ARG A 24 -3.71 -8.30 2.78
C ARG A 24 -2.82 -7.28 3.48
N GLY A 25 -2.42 -7.61 4.72
CA GLY A 25 -1.43 -6.85 5.49
C GLY A 25 -1.99 -5.65 6.23
N ASN A 26 -3.31 -5.52 6.34
CA ASN A 26 -4.00 -4.48 7.13
C ASN A 26 -3.40 -3.08 6.94
N ARG A 27 -3.16 -2.69 5.68
CA ARG A 27 -2.56 -1.39 5.33
C ARG A 27 -3.65 -0.37 5.05
N ALA A 28 -3.46 0.84 5.53
CA ALA A 28 -4.29 1.97 5.15
C ALA A 28 -4.13 2.26 3.65
N VAL A 29 -5.25 2.44 2.96
CA VAL A 29 -5.33 2.71 1.53
C VAL A 29 -6.31 3.85 1.30
N ALA A 30 -5.96 4.77 0.42
CA ALA A 30 -6.90 5.72 -0.15
C ALA A 30 -7.00 5.46 -1.66
N THR A 31 -8.22 5.47 -2.20
CA THR A 31 -8.51 5.19 -3.61
C THR A 31 -9.58 6.12 -4.15
N ILE A 32 -9.48 6.45 -5.44
CA ILE A 32 -10.53 7.06 -6.24
C ILE A 32 -10.62 6.27 -7.54
N SER A 33 -11.84 5.96 -8.00
CA SER A 33 -12.08 5.33 -9.29
C SER A 33 -12.85 6.29 -10.19
N GLN A 34 -12.39 6.51 -11.44
CA GLN A 34 -12.99 7.42 -12.40
C GLN A 34 -12.80 6.95 -13.84
N ASN A 35 -13.76 7.29 -14.71
CA ASN A 35 -13.64 7.03 -16.14
C ASN A 35 -12.72 8.05 -16.83
N ASP A 36 -12.65 9.25 -16.27
CA ASP A 36 -11.78 10.32 -16.72
C ASP A 36 -10.42 10.26 -16.01
N ARG A 37 -9.37 10.00 -16.77
CA ARG A 37 -8.02 9.96 -16.26
C ARG A 37 -7.47 11.33 -15.88
N GLU A 38 -7.84 12.37 -16.64
CA GLU A 38 -7.27 13.71 -16.45
C GLU A 38 -7.62 14.27 -15.06
N VAL A 39 -8.84 14.00 -14.59
CA VAL A 39 -9.26 14.43 -13.25
C VAL A 39 -8.47 13.73 -12.16
N LEU A 40 -8.08 12.46 -12.36
CA LEU A 40 -7.21 11.72 -11.42
C LEU A 40 -5.76 12.22 -11.47
N ASP A 41 -5.25 12.55 -12.65
CA ASP A 41 -3.90 13.12 -12.81
C ASP A 41 -3.81 14.50 -12.13
N ARG A 42 -4.86 15.34 -12.28
CA ARG A 42 -5.00 16.62 -11.53
C ARG A 42 -5.02 16.39 -10.02
N PHE A 43 -5.83 15.44 -9.55
CA PHE A 43 -5.90 15.10 -8.13
C PHE A 43 -4.53 14.64 -7.60
N GLN A 44 -3.85 13.75 -8.32
CA GLN A 44 -2.51 13.28 -7.97
C GLN A 44 -1.50 14.43 -7.88
N ALA A 45 -1.53 15.36 -8.82
CA ALA A 45 -0.65 16.53 -8.82
C ALA A 45 -0.85 17.41 -7.56
N ILE A 46 -2.10 17.54 -7.11
CA ILE A 46 -2.44 18.32 -5.92
C ILE A 46 -2.02 17.61 -4.63
N VAL A 47 -2.30 16.32 -4.46
CA VAL A 47 -1.90 15.59 -3.24
C VAL A 47 -0.40 15.25 -3.21
N GLY A 48 0.23 15.20 -4.39
CA GLY A 48 1.66 15.00 -4.57
C GLY A 48 2.15 13.58 -4.24
N CYS A 49 1.24 12.59 -4.26
CA CYS A 49 1.57 11.18 -4.01
C CYS A 49 0.55 10.24 -4.65
N GLY A 50 0.82 8.93 -4.56
CA GLY A 50 -0.01 7.90 -5.17
C GLY A 50 0.32 7.65 -6.64
N ALA A 51 -0.45 6.77 -7.28
CA ALA A 51 -0.32 6.46 -8.70
C ALA A 51 -1.69 6.20 -9.33
N VAL A 52 -1.83 6.56 -10.60
CA VAL A 52 -3.02 6.28 -11.42
C VAL A 52 -2.76 5.00 -12.22
N TYR A 53 -3.66 4.05 -12.08
CA TYR A 53 -3.63 2.73 -12.74
C TYR A 53 -4.80 2.62 -13.71
N GLY A 54 -4.61 1.92 -14.81
CA GLY A 54 -5.66 1.64 -15.78
C GLY A 54 -5.25 1.89 -17.23
N PRO A 55 -6.20 1.77 -18.17
CA PRO A 55 -7.61 1.49 -17.88
C PRO A 55 -7.85 0.08 -17.32
N GLN A 56 -8.66 -0.04 -16.29
CA GLN A 56 -9.22 -1.29 -15.83
C GLN A 56 -10.40 -1.69 -16.71
N ARG A 57 -10.57 -2.99 -16.97
CA ARG A 57 -11.73 -3.45 -17.73
C ARG A 57 -13.01 -3.23 -16.93
N GLY A 58 -13.97 -2.53 -17.52
CA GLY A 58 -15.32 -2.51 -17.02
C GLY A 58 -16.00 -3.89 -17.13
N ASN A 59 -17.14 -4.05 -16.48
CA ASN A 59 -17.95 -5.26 -16.62
C ASN A 59 -19.03 -5.05 -17.68
N PRO A 60 -18.95 -5.71 -18.88
CA PRO A 60 -19.93 -5.54 -19.94
C PRO A 60 -21.36 -5.91 -19.53
N LEU A 61 -21.51 -6.87 -18.58
CA LEU A 61 -22.82 -7.31 -18.10
C LEU A 61 -23.55 -6.26 -17.24
N THR A 62 -22.78 -5.32 -16.66
CA THR A 62 -23.35 -4.22 -15.85
C THR A 62 -23.24 -2.87 -16.54
N HIS A 63 -22.94 -2.86 -17.85
CA HIS A 63 -22.69 -1.64 -18.64
C HIS A 63 -21.61 -0.73 -18.04
N GLN A 64 -20.70 -1.28 -17.23
CA GLN A 64 -19.59 -0.53 -16.66
C GLN A 64 -18.52 -0.27 -17.73
N HIS A 65 -18.22 1.01 -17.97
CA HIS A 65 -17.15 1.43 -18.87
C HIS A 65 -15.75 1.15 -18.28
N PRO A 66 -14.69 1.10 -19.09
CA PRO A 66 -13.33 1.11 -18.60
C PRO A 66 -13.08 2.31 -17.69
N PHE A 67 -12.33 2.10 -16.60
CA PHE A 67 -12.08 3.13 -15.60
C PHE A 67 -10.61 3.14 -15.15
N PHE A 68 -10.20 4.25 -14.56
CA PHE A 68 -8.89 4.43 -13.93
C PHE A 68 -9.04 4.47 -12.42
N VAL A 69 -7.97 4.10 -11.72
CA VAL A 69 -7.92 4.10 -10.26
C VAL A 69 -6.68 4.84 -9.80
N TRP A 70 -6.87 5.97 -9.11
CA TRP A 70 -5.81 6.53 -8.30
C TRP A 70 -5.75 5.82 -6.94
N ARG A 71 -4.53 5.53 -6.47
CA ARG A 71 -4.36 4.78 -5.22
C ARG A 71 -3.06 5.12 -4.51
N VAL A 72 -3.13 5.17 -3.17
CA VAL A 72 -1.99 5.08 -2.26
C VAL A 72 -2.11 3.84 -1.38
N GLY A 73 -0.97 3.27 -0.98
CA GLY A 73 -0.93 2.09 -0.11
C GLY A 73 0.33 2.05 0.76
N ALA A 74 1.28 3.01 0.59
CA ALA A 74 2.34 3.26 1.54
C ALA A 74 1.78 4.09 2.70
N ARG A 75 2.24 3.84 3.93
CA ARG A 75 1.75 4.57 5.11
C ARG A 75 2.05 6.07 5.01
N ALA A 76 3.23 6.44 4.58
CA ALA A 76 3.62 7.84 4.43
C ALA A 76 2.74 8.58 3.41
N ASP A 77 2.40 7.93 2.29
CA ASP A 77 1.52 8.52 1.28
C ASP A 77 0.08 8.67 1.81
N PHE A 78 -0.42 7.67 2.56
CA PHE A 78 -1.74 7.76 3.19
C PHE A 78 -1.80 8.92 4.18
N ASP A 79 -0.80 9.04 5.07
CA ASP A 79 -0.72 10.12 6.04
C ASP A 79 -0.64 11.50 5.36
N ARG A 80 0.12 11.61 4.26
CA ARG A 80 0.19 12.82 3.44
C ARG A 80 -1.17 13.20 2.82
N VAL A 81 -1.90 12.23 2.27
CA VAL A 81 -3.25 12.47 1.72
C VAL A 81 -4.17 13.01 2.82
N VAL A 82 -4.14 12.40 4.01
CA VAL A 82 -4.93 12.86 5.16
C VAL A 82 -4.53 14.26 5.57
N GLU A 83 -3.24 14.56 5.66
CA GLU A 83 -2.70 15.87 6.01
C GLU A 83 -3.17 16.95 5.01
N VAL A 84 -3.02 16.70 3.72
CA VAL A 84 -3.36 17.67 2.65
C VAL A 84 -4.86 17.93 2.59
N LEU A 85 -5.70 16.92 2.76
CA LEU A 85 -7.15 17.03 2.54
C LEU A 85 -7.94 17.33 3.81
N SER A 86 -7.48 16.91 5.00
CA SER A 86 -8.24 17.02 6.27
C SER A 86 -8.87 18.38 6.58
N PRO A 87 -8.23 19.53 6.30
CA PRO A 87 -8.83 20.82 6.60
C PRO A 87 -10.15 21.06 5.85
N TRP A 88 -10.32 20.46 4.67
CA TRP A 88 -11.48 20.65 3.78
C TRP A 88 -12.39 19.42 3.66
N LEU A 89 -11.98 18.25 4.18
CA LEU A 89 -12.81 17.03 4.14
C LEU A 89 -14.06 17.19 5.02
N GLY A 90 -15.16 16.64 4.53
CA GLY A 90 -16.38 16.45 5.30
C GLY A 90 -16.17 15.53 6.51
N THR A 91 -17.03 15.66 7.52
CA THR A 91 -16.91 14.94 8.80
C THR A 91 -16.86 13.42 8.62
N VAL A 92 -17.62 12.86 7.68
CA VAL A 92 -17.70 11.41 7.42
C VAL A 92 -16.35 10.88 6.93
N LYS A 93 -15.77 11.53 5.93
CA LYS A 93 -14.47 11.10 5.38
C LYS A 93 -13.32 11.33 6.36
N ARG A 94 -13.37 12.42 7.12
CA ARG A 94 -12.37 12.69 8.17
C ARG A 94 -12.37 11.61 9.25
N ARG A 95 -13.54 11.20 9.72
CA ARG A 95 -13.69 10.08 10.67
C ARG A 95 -13.22 8.76 10.07
N ALA A 96 -13.51 8.49 8.79
CA ALA A 96 -13.04 7.30 8.09
C ALA A 96 -11.51 7.28 8.00
N ALA A 97 -10.86 8.40 7.65
CA ALA A 97 -9.41 8.53 7.61
C ALA A 97 -8.76 8.19 8.95
N LEU A 98 -9.26 8.80 10.05
CA LEU A 98 -8.75 8.57 11.40
C LEU A 98 -8.92 7.10 11.83
N ARG A 99 -10.09 6.51 11.60
CA ARG A 99 -10.37 5.12 11.92
C ARG A 99 -9.44 4.17 11.15
N VAL A 100 -9.34 4.35 9.84
CA VAL A 100 -8.49 3.51 8.97
C VAL A 100 -7.01 3.68 9.35
N GLY A 101 -6.56 4.91 9.60
CA GLY A 101 -5.20 5.19 10.05
C GLY A 101 -4.84 4.52 11.37
N ALA A 102 -5.77 4.53 12.35
CA ALA A 102 -5.59 3.90 13.67
C ALA A 102 -5.58 2.36 13.58
N MET A 103 -6.43 1.77 12.73
CA MET A 103 -6.55 0.31 12.57
C MET A 103 -5.45 -0.28 11.68
N ALA A 104 -4.82 0.53 10.85
CA ALA A 104 -3.79 0.04 9.94
C ALA A 104 -2.53 -0.37 10.71
N SER A 105 -1.95 -1.48 10.27
CA SER A 105 -0.62 -1.87 10.76
C SER A 105 0.39 -0.75 10.48
N PRO A 106 1.25 -0.40 11.44
CA PRO A 106 2.30 0.57 11.22
C PRO A 106 3.12 0.15 9.99
N GLY A 107 3.30 1.07 9.02
CA GLY A 107 3.91 0.80 7.71
C GLY A 107 5.21 0.01 7.78
N GLY A 108 5.51 -0.74 6.74
CA GLY A 108 6.65 -1.63 6.62
C GLY A 108 6.22 -3.10 6.53
N ASN A 109 7.05 -3.89 5.88
CA ASN A 109 6.80 -5.32 5.75
C ASN A 109 6.92 -5.95 7.15
N ALA A 110 5.84 -6.56 7.68
CA ALA A 110 5.87 -7.26 8.98
C ALA A 110 7.07 -8.22 9.09
N GLN A 111 7.52 -8.75 7.94
CA GLN A 111 8.70 -9.59 7.85
C GLN A 111 10.01 -8.82 8.11
N SER A 112 10.12 -7.55 7.72
CA SER A 112 11.34 -6.73 7.93
C SER A 112 11.52 -6.30 9.38
N ARG A 113 10.43 -6.27 10.17
CA ARG A 113 10.46 -5.91 11.59
C ARG A 113 10.79 -7.06 12.52
N LYS A 114 10.72 -8.30 12.03
CA LYS A 114 11.06 -9.46 12.86
C LYS A 114 12.55 -9.43 13.16
N THR A 115 12.90 -9.41 14.42
CA THR A 115 14.28 -9.51 14.89
C THR A 115 14.77 -10.95 14.90
N GLN A 116 13.84 -11.94 14.89
CA GLN A 116 14.11 -13.37 14.93
C GLN A 116 13.30 -14.13 13.89
N CYS A 117 13.82 -15.30 13.47
CA CYS A 117 13.09 -16.26 12.63
C CYS A 117 12.04 -17.04 13.47
N PRO A 118 11.15 -17.85 12.85
CA PRO A 118 10.17 -18.66 13.57
C PRO A 118 10.76 -19.64 14.58
N GLN A 119 12.03 -20.02 14.46
CA GLN A 119 12.78 -20.87 15.39
C GLN A 119 13.59 -20.05 16.42
N GLY A 120 13.36 -18.75 16.54
CA GLY A 120 14.03 -17.90 17.55
C GLY A 120 15.45 -17.43 17.19
N HIS A 121 16.03 -17.82 16.05
CA HIS A 121 17.37 -17.36 15.70
C HIS A 121 17.37 -15.89 15.30
N PRO A 122 18.32 -15.06 15.78
CA PRO A 122 18.32 -13.62 15.50
C PRO A 122 18.64 -13.35 14.02
N TYR A 123 18.01 -12.31 13.49
CA TYR A 123 18.35 -11.73 12.19
C TYR A 123 19.38 -10.62 12.38
N ASN A 124 20.64 -10.99 12.40
CA ASN A 124 21.81 -10.11 12.40
C ASN A 124 22.60 -10.27 11.08
N GLU A 125 23.66 -9.53 10.91
CA GLU A 125 24.50 -9.57 9.68
C GLU A 125 25.06 -10.97 9.40
N THR A 126 25.47 -11.69 10.43
CA THR A 126 26.08 -13.01 10.30
C THR A 126 25.05 -14.09 9.97
N ASN A 127 23.82 -13.97 10.48
CA ASN A 127 22.76 -14.98 10.36
C ASN A 127 21.68 -14.63 9.33
N THR A 128 21.78 -13.47 8.66
CA THR A 128 20.83 -13.08 7.62
C THR A 128 21.38 -13.36 6.22
N ARG A 129 20.56 -14.00 5.38
CA ARG A 129 20.78 -14.19 3.96
C ARG A 129 19.64 -13.53 3.18
N TRP A 130 20.00 -12.79 2.15
CA TRP A 130 19.04 -12.20 1.22
C TRP A 130 18.94 -13.06 -0.04
N VAL A 131 17.73 -13.45 -0.40
CA VAL A 131 17.46 -14.33 -1.55
C VAL A 131 16.47 -13.64 -2.48
N ALA A 132 16.76 -13.61 -3.78
CA ALA A 132 15.86 -13.11 -4.80
C ALA A 132 14.57 -13.95 -4.83
N LYS A 133 13.42 -13.31 -4.78
CA LYS A 133 12.09 -13.97 -4.77
C LYS A 133 11.56 -14.28 -6.16
N SER A 134 12.08 -13.66 -7.18
CA SER A 134 11.55 -13.78 -8.53
C SER A 134 12.64 -13.46 -9.56
N ARG A 135 12.60 -14.16 -10.70
CA ARG A 135 13.40 -13.84 -11.88
C ARG A 135 12.99 -12.53 -12.58
N ARG A 136 11.83 -11.95 -12.19
CA ARG A 136 11.21 -10.77 -12.83
C ARG A 136 11.40 -9.45 -12.10
N GLY A 137 12.29 -9.35 -11.09
CA GLY A 137 12.53 -8.06 -10.43
C GLY A 137 13.28 -8.15 -9.10
N PRO A 138 13.69 -7.00 -8.52
CA PRO A 138 14.61 -6.90 -7.39
C PRO A 138 14.00 -7.27 -6.03
N ARG A 139 12.95 -8.10 -6.00
CA ARG A 139 12.33 -8.52 -4.72
C ARG A 139 13.20 -9.54 -4.04
N THR A 140 13.81 -9.14 -2.94
CA THR A 140 14.57 -10.03 -2.05
C THR A 140 13.74 -10.47 -0.85
N SER A 141 14.03 -11.66 -0.32
CA SER A 141 13.49 -12.12 0.95
C SER A 141 14.61 -12.45 1.90
N ARG A 142 14.38 -12.15 3.17
CA ARG A 142 15.31 -12.47 4.25
C ARG A 142 15.13 -13.91 4.70
N GLN A 143 16.22 -14.67 4.78
CA GLN A 143 16.26 -16.03 5.27
C GLN A 143 17.28 -16.17 6.40
N CYS A 144 16.96 -17.00 7.38
CA CYS A 144 17.86 -17.36 8.46
C CYS A 144 18.90 -18.38 7.97
N ARG A 145 20.19 -18.09 8.09
CA ARG A 145 21.29 -18.97 7.65
C ARG A 145 21.32 -20.24 8.49
N THR A 146 21.12 -20.17 9.81
CA THR A 146 21.08 -21.32 10.71
C THR A 146 19.99 -22.31 10.30
N CYS A 147 18.75 -21.85 10.10
CA CYS A 147 17.67 -22.72 9.64
C CYS A 147 17.92 -23.28 8.22
N HIS A 148 18.55 -22.50 7.35
CA HIS A 148 18.89 -22.97 5.99
C HIS A 148 19.92 -24.11 6.04
N ARG A 149 20.99 -23.98 6.83
CA ARG A 149 21.99 -25.03 7.01
C ARG A 149 21.40 -26.31 7.60
N ALA A 150 20.56 -26.18 8.64
CA ALA A 150 19.90 -27.34 9.27
C ALA A 150 19.05 -28.12 8.27
N ARG A 151 18.29 -27.44 7.39
CA ARG A 151 17.51 -28.09 6.33
C ARG A 151 18.40 -28.82 5.30
N GLN A 152 19.52 -28.22 4.91
CA GLN A 152 20.45 -28.87 3.96
C GLN A 152 21.05 -30.15 4.54
N GLN A 153 21.42 -30.16 5.84
CA GLN A 153 21.95 -31.34 6.51
C GLN A 153 20.91 -32.48 6.63
N GLN A 154 19.62 -32.13 6.80
CA GLN A 154 18.53 -33.12 6.82
C GLN A 154 18.33 -33.77 5.44
N HIS A 155 18.40 -32.99 4.36
CA HIS A 155 18.26 -33.54 2.99
C HIS A 155 19.47 -34.30 2.51
N GLY A 156 20.68 -34.04 3.00
CA GLY A 156 21.89 -34.76 2.66
C GLY A 156 22.06 -36.12 3.38
N ARG A 157 21.21 -36.43 4.38
CA ARG A 157 21.21 -37.71 5.12
C ARG A 157 20.23 -38.74 4.58
N THR A 158 19.40 -38.37 3.59
CA THR A 158 18.38 -39.23 2.97
C THR A 158 18.71 -39.60 1.53
N ALA A 159 19.97 -39.44 1.08
CA ALA A 159 20.46 -39.83 -0.23
C ALA A 159 21.50 -40.97 -0.10
#